data_e1be965763dafed2c24f4fe0630a7f2d
#
_entry.id   e1be965763dafed2c24f4fe0630a7f2d
#
_cell.length_a   1.000
_cell.length_b   1.000
_cell.length_c   1.000
_cell.angle_alpha   90.00
_cell.angle_beta   90.00
_cell.angle_gamma   90.00
#
_symmetry.space_group_name_H-M   'P 1'
#
loop_
_entity.id
_entity.type
_entity.pdbx_description
1 polymer ?
#
loop_
_entity_poly.entity_id
_entity_poly.type
_entity_poly.pdbx_seq_one_letter_code
_entity_poly.pdbx_strand_id
1 'polypeptide(L)'
;MNIMKPTILIFDQGVGAVRNVHKDLEPYLIDEFNIIYHDWHFTDDEFYSKERNADLVMTGLDGYFYLKNVFPFDHFKKYVFVSHGYPEFTEPLPDGLTYGMTSYVITHLFPKNSSIFLVKNGVNHTKFDHVERSGEINTLGWCGRSSFPSKRFSMASQISENTKIPLLDINGSYWIGQDEINQWYKKIDILLVTSGPEEWCETGPLPAFEAIATGTLVIGTKVGNFSCIPGPKFSTVEEAVEILNDLKQNPEKVKQIAKEQYECVMNHWTYEKSACQWKLLFNKGLEKARYSFQNRLV
;
A
#
# COMPACT_ATOMS: atom_id res chain seq x y z
N MET A 1 21.00 -29.49 11.68
CA MET A 1 20.19 -28.80 12.70
C MET A 1 19.12 -28.02 11.98
N ASN A 2 17.85 -28.36 12.18
CA ASN A 2 16.77 -27.50 11.69
C ASN A 2 16.77 -26.23 12.56
N ILE A 3 17.26 -25.13 12.02
CA ILE A 3 17.13 -23.83 12.67
C ILE A 3 15.63 -23.48 12.63
N MET A 4 15.01 -23.38 13.81
CA MET A 4 13.60 -22.93 13.87
C MET A 4 13.52 -21.52 13.30
N LYS A 5 12.58 -21.30 12.37
CA LYS A 5 12.32 -19.99 11.82
C LYS A 5 11.74 -19.07 12.91
N PRO A 6 12.17 -17.81 12.99
CA PRO A 6 11.57 -16.87 13.94
C PRO A 6 10.10 -16.65 13.60
N THR A 7 9.29 -16.50 14.66
CA THR A 7 7.86 -16.27 14.54
C THR A 7 7.56 -14.77 14.54
N ILE A 8 6.90 -14.30 13.48
CA ILE A 8 6.44 -12.92 13.33
C ILE A 8 4.92 -12.90 13.52
N LEU A 9 4.46 -12.19 14.54
CA LEU A 9 3.05 -11.91 14.72
C LEU A 9 2.67 -10.65 13.94
N ILE A 10 1.77 -10.78 12.98
CA ILE A 10 1.15 -9.65 12.28
C ILE A 10 -0.15 -9.30 12.99
N PHE A 11 -0.14 -8.16 13.65
CA PHE A 11 -1.26 -7.61 14.40
C PHE A 11 -1.87 -6.46 13.60
N ASP A 12 -2.91 -6.73 12.84
CA ASP A 12 -3.56 -5.79 11.92
C ASP A 12 -5.10 -5.86 11.98
N GLN A 13 -5.79 -5.11 11.15
CA GLN A 13 -7.26 -4.99 11.16
C GLN A 13 -8.05 -6.30 10.89
N GLY A 14 -7.39 -7.41 10.63
CA GLY A 14 -8.06 -8.68 10.33
C GLY A 14 -8.69 -8.77 8.96
N VAL A 15 -9.16 -7.65 8.41
CA VAL A 15 -9.80 -7.51 7.10
C VAL A 15 -9.29 -6.24 6.41
N GLY A 16 -9.53 -6.12 5.11
CA GLY A 16 -9.23 -4.90 4.39
C GLY A 16 -7.97 -4.91 3.56
N ALA A 17 -7.68 -3.78 2.92
CA ALA A 17 -6.56 -3.64 1.99
C ALA A 17 -5.21 -3.96 2.65
N VAL A 18 -5.00 -3.55 3.91
CA VAL A 18 -3.77 -3.81 4.65
C VAL A 18 -3.58 -5.31 4.90
N ARG A 19 -4.63 -6.02 5.33
CA ARG A 19 -4.57 -7.49 5.50
C ARG A 19 -4.28 -8.19 4.17
N ASN A 20 -4.85 -7.73 3.07
CA ASN A 20 -4.58 -8.28 1.74
C ASN A 20 -3.11 -8.09 1.34
N VAL A 21 -2.52 -6.91 1.63
CA VAL A 21 -1.09 -6.66 1.42
C VAL A 21 -0.25 -7.69 2.16
N HIS A 22 -0.54 -7.93 3.44
CA HIS A 22 0.23 -8.89 4.24
C HIS A 22 0.06 -10.33 3.74
N LYS A 23 -1.16 -10.72 3.39
CA LYS A 23 -1.45 -12.05 2.85
C LYS A 23 -0.80 -12.29 1.48
N ASP A 24 -0.75 -11.31 0.62
CA ASP A 24 -0.12 -11.40 -0.69
C ASP A 24 1.42 -11.39 -0.59
N LEU A 25 1.96 -10.79 0.46
CA LEU A 25 3.39 -10.78 0.75
C LEU A 25 3.86 -12.10 1.42
N GLU A 26 3.01 -12.75 2.21
CA GLU A 26 3.32 -13.93 3.02
C GLU A 26 4.06 -15.04 2.25
N PRO A 27 3.67 -15.44 1.01
CA PRO A 27 4.36 -16.50 0.25
C PRO A 27 5.85 -16.24 0.02
N TYR A 28 6.27 -14.97 0.00
CA TYR A 28 7.65 -14.56 -0.21
C TYR A 28 8.47 -14.44 1.09
N LEU A 29 7.81 -14.60 2.24
CA LEU A 29 8.40 -14.50 3.58
C LEU A 29 8.52 -15.84 4.30
N ILE A 30 7.67 -16.81 3.97
CA ILE A 30 7.57 -18.11 4.69
C ILE A 30 8.84 -18.95 4.65
N ASP A 31 9.76 -18.70 3.72
CA ASP A 31 11.05 -19.40 3.68
C ASP A 31 11.96 -19.02 4.86
N GLU A 32 11.83 -17.79 5.37
CA GLU A 32 12.66 -17.25 6.45
C GLU A 32 11.91 -17.13 7.78
N PHE A 33 10.60 -16.92 7.75
CA PHE A 33 9.78 -16.62 8.93
C PHE A 33 8.58 -17.55 9.05
N ASN A 34 8.16 -17.78 10.29
CA ASN A 34 6.84 -18.32 10.61
C ASN A 34 5.88 -17.15 10.84
N ILE A 35 4.90 -16.97 9.96
CA ILE A 35 3.97 -15.83 10.01
C ILE A 35 2.66 -16.27 10.67
N ILE A 36 2.28 -15.58 11.73
CA ILE A 36 1.00 -15.76 12.42
C ILE A 36 0.25 -14.43 12.46
N TYR A 37 -1.07 -14.50 12.55
CA TYR A 37 -1.93 -13.31 12.49
C TYR A 37 -2.81 -13.21 13.73
N HIS A 38 -3.09 -11.95 14.10
CA HIS A 38 -4.13 -11.61 15.05
C HIS A 38 -4.84 -10.33 14.64
N ASP A 39 -6.16 -10.27 14.89
CA ASP A 39 -6.97 -9.08 14.61
C ASP A 39 -6.82 -8.07 15.75
N TRP A 40 -6.45 -6.84 15.44
CA TRP A 40 -6.19 -5.80 16.42
C TRP A 40 -7.42 -5.33 17.21
N HIS A 41 -8.64 -5.63 16.75
CA HIS A 41 -9.87 -5.33 17.50
C HIS A 41 -9.98 -6.15 18.78
N PHE A 42 -9.18 -7.21 18.94
CA PHE A 42 -9.22 -8.12 20.07
C PHE A 42 -7.84 -8.20 20.73
N THR A 43 -7.67 -7.53 21.88
CA THR A 43 -6.55 -7.74 22.80
C THR A 43 -7.00 -8.68 23.92
N ASP A 44 -7.25 -9.91 23.58
CA ASP A 44 -7.71 -10.97 24.45
C ASP A 44 -6.55 -11.90 24.89
N ASP A 45 -6.87 -12.97 25.63
CA ASP A 45 -5.88 -13.94 26.08
C ASP A 45 -5.14 -14.61 24.91
N GLU A 46 -5.80 -14.76 23.76
CA GLU A 46 -5.18 -15.30 22.55
C GLU A 46 -4.12 -14.33 22.00
N PHE A 47 -4.41 -13.02 21.95
CA PHE A 47 -3.43 -12.00 21.59
C PHE A 47 -2.20 -12.08 22.50
N TYR A 48 -2.41 -12.04 23.83
CA TYR A 48 -1.29 -12.07 24.77
C TYR A 48 -0.48 -13.36 24.70
N SER A 49 -1.12 -14.50 24.39
CA SER A 49 -0.44 -15.76 24.16
C SER A 49 0.42 -15.72 22.90
N LYS A 50 -0.14 -15.28 21.77
CA LYS A 50 0.58 -15.14 20.50
C LYS A 50 1.72 -14.14 20.63
N GLU A 51 1.46 -13.00 21.26
CA GLU A 51 2.44 -11.94 21.48
C GLU A 51 3.64 -12.43 22.29
N ARG A 52 3.43 -13.14 23.40
CA ARG A 52 4.52 -13.71 24.21
C ARG A 52 5.37 -14.71 23.45
N ASN A 53 4.78 -15.52 22.58
CA ASN A 53 5.45 -16.58 21.82
C ASN A 53 6.06 -16.08 20.50
N ALA A 54 5.74 -14.87 20.05
CA ALA A 54 6.34 -14.28 18.86
C ALA A 54 7.72 -13.71 19.17
N ASP A 55 8.66 -13.91 18.25
CA ASP A 55 10.00 -13.30 18.30
C ASP A 55 9.96 -11.83 17.91
N LEU A 56 9.00 -11.44 17.07
CA LEU A 56 8.76 -10.08 16.63
C LEU A 56 7.25 -9.85 16.40
N VAL A 57 6.78 -8.65 16.71
CA VAL A 57 5.41 -8.21 16.38
C VAL A 57 5.47 -7.11 15.33
N MET A 58 4.69 -7.24 14.26
CA MET A 58 4.48 -6.19 13.28
C MET A 58 3.05 -5.67 13.40
N THR A 59 2.90 -4.36 13.45
CA THR A 59 1.59 -3.69 13.50
C THR A 59 1.63 -2.36 12.74
N GLY A 60 0.46 -1.80 12.47
CA GLY A 60 0.33 -0.43 11.96
C GLY A 60 0.79 0.61 13.00
N LEU A 61 1.01 1.85 12.57
CA LEU A 61 1.32 2.93 13.52
C LEU A 61 0.20 3.12 14.55
N ASP A 62 -1.06 2.93 14.16
CA ASP A 62 -2.21 2.99 15.06
C ASP A 62 -2.11 1.96 16.19
N GLY A 63 -1.52 0.80 15.90
CA GLY A 63 -1.27 -0.24 16.90
C GLY A 63 -0.38 0.24 18.06
N TYR A 64 0.60 1.12 17.80
CA TYR A 64 1.37 1.74 18.88
C TYR A 64 0.47 2.55 19.82
N PHE A 65 -0.35 3.45 19.27
CA PHE A 65 -1.22 4.31 20.07
C PHE A 65 -2.27 3.52 20.86
N TYR A 66 -2.72 2.40 20.30
CA TYR A 66 -3.61 1.48 20.99
C TYR A 66 -2.91 0.75 22.14
N LEU A 67 -1.69 0.24 21.92
CA LEU A 67 -0.99 -0.61 22.88
C LEU A 67 -0.16 0.16 23.92
N LYS A 68 0.16 1.45 23.71
CA LYS A 68 1.03 2.25 24.60
C LYS A 68 0.48 2.38 26.03
N ASN A 69 -0.82 2.21 26.22
CA ASN A 69 -1.46 2.23 27.52
C ASN A 69 -1.50 0.84 28.18
N VAL A 70 -1.15 -0.21 27.43
CA VAL A 70 -1.16 -1.61 27.88
C VAL A 70 0.26 -2.08 28.24
N PHE A 71 1.24 -1.68 27.43
CA PHE A 71 2.62 -2.11 27.58
C PHE A 71 3.56 -0.96 27.95
N PRO A 72 4.61 -1.20 28.77
CA PRO A 72 5.68 -0.24 28.99
C PRO A 72 6.50 -0.04 27.71
N PHE A 73 7.13 1.13 27.57
CA PHE A 73 7.89 1.49 26.36
C PHE A 73 8.93 0.43 25.93
N ASP A 74 9.67 -0.12 26.89
CA ASP A 74 10.69 -1.15 26.61
C ASP A 74 10.14 -2.43 25.99
N HIS A 75 8.84 -2.68 26.15
CA HIS A 75 8.18 -3.82 25.52
C HIS A 75 8.11 -3.68 24.00
N PHE A 76 8.01 -2.43 23.50
CA PHE A 76 7.94 -2.15 22.07
C PHE A 76 9.26 -2.36 21.31
N LYS A 77 10.35 -2.70 21.98
CA LYS A 77 11.62 -3.03 21.33
C LYS A 77 11.55 -4.30 20.47
N LYS A 78 10.57 -5.17 20.71
CA LYS A 78 10.27 -6.33 19.86
C LYS A 78 9.17 -6.06 18.82
N TYR A 79 8.85 -4.77 18.59
CA TYR A 79 7.84 -4.39 17.62
C TYR A 79 8.47 -3.66 16.44
N VAL A 80 7.88 -3.85 15.27
CA VAL A 80 8.06 -3.00 14.10
C VAL A 80 6.71 -2.37 13.74
N PHE A 81 6.72 -1.07 13.51
CA PHE A 81 5.51 -0.29 13.23
C PHE A 81 5.52 0.16 11.78
N VAL A 82 4.51 -0.24 11.01
CA VAL A 82 4.47 0.02 9.57
C VAL A 82 3.37 1.02 9.24
N SER A 83 3.72 2.08 8.53
CA SER A 83 2.74 3.00 7.96
C SER A 83 2.36 2.57 6.55
N HIS A 84 1.11 2.16 6.38
CA HIS A 84 0.51 1.86 5.07
C HIS A 84 -0.20 3.06 4.43
N GLY A 85 -0.37 4.13 5.17
CA GLY A 85 -1.04 5.36 4.75
C GLY A 85 -0.50 6.56 5.50
N TYR A 86 -1.11 7.72 5.28
CA TYR A 86 -0.83 8.89 6.09
C TYR A 86 -1.53 8.73 7.45
N PRO A 87 -0.80 8.76 8.57
CA PRO A 87 -1.42 8.59 9.86
C PRO A 87 -2.17 9.84 10.31
N GLU A 88 -3.36 9.64 10.85
CA GLU A 88 -4.21 10.72 11.40
C GLU A 88 -3.97 10.93 12.91
N PHE A 89 -2.72 10.85 13.38
CA PHE A 89 -2.45 11.08 14.79
C PHE A 89 -1.75 12.43 15.03
N THR A 90 -2.07 13.04 16.16
CA THR A 90 -1.53 14.34 16.58
C THR A 90 -0.30 14.22 17.48
N GLU A 91 -0.07 13.06 18.06
CA GLU A 91 1.06 12.81 18.94
C GLU A 91 2.29 12.37 18.12
N PRO A 92 3.51 12.83 18.49
CA PRO A 92 4.72 12.38 17.82
C PRO A 92 5.00 10.90 18.08
N LEU A 93 5.55 10.23 17.08
CA LEU A 93 6.04 8.86 17.21
C LEU A 93 7.25 8.83 18.15
N PRO A 94 7.41 7.80 18.99
CA PRO A 94 8.52 7.71 19.92
C PRO A 94 9.85 7.40 19.23
N ASP A 95 10.92 8.01 19.74
CA ASP A 95 12.29 7.70 19.34
C ASP A 95 12.70 6.26 19.71
N GLY A 96 13.69 5.76 19.01
CA GLY A 96 14.35 4.51 19.38
C GLY A 96 13.59 3.23 19.02
N LEU A 97 12.48 3.28 18.31
CA LEU A 97 11.77 2.11 17.78
C LEU A 97 12.16 1.80 16.33
N THR A 98 11.58 0.74 15.77
CA THR A 98 11.79 0.31 14.39
C THR A 98 10.53 0.57 13.58
N TYR A 99 10.69 1.26 12.47
CA TYR A 99 9.58 1.69 11.63
C TYR A 99 9.75 1.22 10.19
N GLY A 100 8.63 0.80 9.59
CA GLY A 100 8.49 0.65 8.15
C GLY A 100 7.64 1.80 7.57
N MET A 101 8.05 2.33 6.45
CA MET A 101 7.25 3.29 5.68
C MET A 101 7.02 2.77 4.28
N THR A 102 5.80 2.87 3.79
CA THR A 102 5.47 2.38 2.44
C THR A 102 5.81 3.38 1.34
N SER A 103 6.10 4.63 1.69
CA SER A 103 6.50 5.69 0.75
C SER A 103 7.43 6.70 1.41
N TYR A 104 8.36 7.26 0.65
CA TYR A 104 9.25 8.32 1.11
C TYR A 104 8.53 9.64 1.45
N VAL A 105 7.34 9.88 0.92
CA VAL A 105 6.60 11.12 1.18
C VAL A 105 6.25 11.31 2.65
N ILE A 106 6.17 10.22 3.43
CA ILE A 106 5.87 10.25 4.86
C ILE A 106 7.12 10.23 5.76
N THR A 107 8.33 10.33 5.21
CA THR A 107 9.59 10.25 5.99
C THR A 107 9.65 11.28 7.11
N HIS A 108 9.08 12.47 6.89
CA HIS A 108 9.09 13.57 7.87
C HIS A 108 8.28 13.28 9.14
N LEU A 109 7.42 12.24 9.13
CA LEU A 109 6.61 11.84 10.28
C LEU A 109 7.39 10.98 11.28
N PHE A 110 8.53 10.43 10.87
CA PHE A 110 9.28 9.49 11.70
C PHE A 110 10.39 10.18 12.49
N PRO A 111 10.64 9.71 13.73
CA PRO A 111 11.67 10.29 14.59
C PRO A 111 13.08 10.06 14.04
N LYS A 112 13.94 11.07 14.17
CA LYS A 112 15.31 11.04 13.61
C LYS A 112 16.22 9.98 14.22
N ASN A 113 15.96 9.60 15.49
CA ASN A 113 16.77 8.62 16.23
C ASN A 113 16.23 7.20 16.17
N SER A 114 15.39 6.91 15.16
CA SER A 114 14.77 5.60 14.96
C SER A 114 15.32 4.89 13.74
N SER A 115 15.18 3.57 13.72
CA SER A 115 15.50 2.76 12.54
C SER A 115 14.31 2.78 11.58
N ILE A 116 14.47 3.42 10.43
CA ILE A 116 13.40 3.62 9.45
C ILE A 116 13.74 2.87 8.16
N PHE A 117 12.82 2.05 7.68
CA PHE A 117 12.99 1.21 6.49
C PHE A 117 11.88 1.50 5.48
N LEU A 118 12.24 1.63 4.21
CA LEU A 118 11.26 1.63 3.14
C LEU A 118 10.78 0.20 2.92
N VAL A 119 9.46 -0.03 3.01
CA VAL A 119 8.80 -1.32 2.74
C VAL A 119 7.65 -1.08 1.77
N LYS A 120 7.94 -1.15 0.49
CA LYS A 120 6.95 -0.87 -0.54
C LYS A 120 5.79 -1.86 -0.50
N ASN A 121 4.58 -1.35 -0.67
CA ASN A 121 3.47 -2.20 -1.08
C ASN A 121 3.70 -2.63 -2.54
N GLY A 122 3.38 -3.87 -2.84
CA GLY A 122 3.43 -4.42 -4.18
C GLY A 122 2.04 -4.69 -4.75
N VAL A 123 2.00 -5.24 -5.93
CA VAL A 123 0.82 -5.88 -6.51
C VAL A 123 1.07 -7.39 -6.62
N ASN A 124 0.05 -8.17 -6.30
CA ASN A 124 0.07 -9.60 -6.60
C ASN A 124 -0.37 -9.79 -8.05
N HIS A 125 0.59 -9.70 -8.97
CA HIS A 125 0.32 -9.80 -10.40
C HIS A 125 -0.31 -11.11 -10.84
N THR A 126 -0.23 -12.18 -10.04
CA THR A 126 -0.88 -13.46 -10.36
C THR A 126 -2.40 -13.44 -10.14
N LYS A 127 -2.91 -12.41 -9.47
CA LYS A 127 -4.35 -12.19 -9.25
C LYS A 127 -5.00 -11.33 -10.32
N PHE A 128 -4.20 -10.72 -11.21
CA PHE A 128 -4.66 -9.79 -12.24
C PHE A 128 -4.23 -10.26 -13.61
N ASP A 129 -5.20 -10.58 -14.46
CA ASP A 129 -4.92 -11.04 -15.83
C ASP A 129 -4.57 -9.85 -16.71
N HIS A 130 -3.37 -9.84 -17.24
CA HIS A 130 -2.97 -8.83 -18.22
C HIS A 130 -3.75 -8.98 -19.54
N VAL A 131 -4.28 -7.87 -20.04
CA VAL A 131 -5.00 -7.78 -21.31
C VAL A 131 -4.37 -6.70 -22.16
N GLU A 132 -4.00 -7.04 -23.41
CA GLU A 132 -3.60 -6.04 -24.39
C GLU A 132 -4.77 -5.11 -24.72
N ARG A 133 -4.52 -3.80 -24.74
CA ARG A 133 -5.54 -2.78 -24.99
C ARG A 133 -5.48 -2.29 -26.43
N SER A 134 -6.64 -1.95 -26.99
CA SER A 134 -6.74 -1.34 -28.32
C SER A 134 -6.10 0.04 -28.40
N GLY A 135 -5.99 0.73 -27.28
CA GLY A 135 -5.57 2.12 -27.18
C GLY A 135 -6.74 3.11 -27.35
N GLU A 136 -7.93 2.63 -27.66
CA GLU A 136 -9.13 3.44 -27.67
C GLU A 136 -9.56 3.80 -26.24
N ILE A 137 -10.12 5.00 -26.06
CA ILE A 137 -10.56 5.50 -24.77
C ILE A 137 -12.07 5.76 -24.83
N ASN A 138 -12.82 4.80 -24.31
CA ASN A 138 -14.28 4.82 -24.25
C ASN A 138 -14.81 4.90 -22.82
N THR A 139 -13.99 4.55 -21.81
CA THR A 139 -14.42 4.44 -20.42
C THR A 139 -13.31 4.84 -19.47
N LEU A 140 -13.61 5.75 -18.55
CA LEU A 140 -12.78 6.07 -17.40
C LEU A 140 -13.17 5.21 -16.21
N GLY A 141 -12.23 4.93 -15.34
CA GLY A 141 -12.45 4.27 -14.07
C GLY A 141 -12.01 5.12 -12.89
N TRP A 142 -12.65 4.96 -11.75
CA TRP A 142 -12.22 5.50 -10.48
C TRP A 142 -12.47 4.49 -9.36
N CYS A 143 -11.50 4.29 -8.47
CA CYS A 143 -11.61 3.35 -7.37
C CYS A 143 -11.15 4.02 -6.06
N GLY A 144 -12.05 4.06 -5.08
CA GLY A 144 -11.75 4.66 -3.77
C GLY A 144 -12.99 4.85 -2.91
N ARG A 145 -12.81 5.48 -1.76
CA ARG A 145 -13.92 5.88 -0.88
C ARG A 145 -14.28 7.34 -1.17
N SER A 146 -15.41 7.57 -1.81
CA SER A 146 -15.88 8.93 -2.16
C SER A 146 -16.15 9.82 -0.93
N SER A 147 -16.38 9.19 0.25
CA SER A 147 -16.53 9.90 1.52
C SER A 147 -15.22 10.50 2.05
N PHE A 148 -14.06 10.09 1.53
CA PHE A 148 -12.78 10.69 1.89
C PHE A 148 -12.45 11.86 0.96
N PRO A 149 -12.45 13.12 1.47
CA PRO A 149 -12.15 14.31 0.67
C PRO A 149 -10.82 14.21 -0.08
N SER A 150 -9.81 13.59 0.52
CA SER A 150 -8.49 13.38 -0.07
C SER A 150 -8.51 12.50 -1.33
N LYS A 151 -9.54 11.70 -1.55
CA LYS A 151 -9.70 10.90 -2.78
C LYS A 151 -10.25 11.71 -3.96
N ARG A 152 -10.82 12.88 -3.70
CA ARG A 152 -11.32 13.86 -4.70
C ARG A 152 -12.16 13.22 -5.81
N PHE A 153 -13.17 12.42 -5.44
CA PHE A 153 -14.11 11.80 -6.40
C PHE A 153 -14.77 12.84 -7.30
N SER A 154 -15.09 14.03 -6.75
CA SER A 154 -15.66 15.15 -7.52
C SER A 154 -14.77 15.58 -8.70
N MET A 155 -13.44 15.49 -8.55
CA MET A 155 -12.51 15.78 -9.65
C MET A 155 -12.64 14.73 -10.77
N ALA A 156 -12.75 13.46 -10.44
CA ALA A 156 -12.98 12.40 -11.44
C ALA A 156 -14.31 12.60 -12.18
N SER A 157 -15.37 12.95 -11.48
CA SER A 157 -16.68 13.27 -12.08
C SER A 157 -16.60 14.46 -13.05
N GLN A 158 -15.96 15.56 -12.65
CA GLN A 158 -15.77 16.73 -13.52
C GLN A 158 -14.94 16.42 -14.76
N ILE A 159 -13.89 15.58 -14.64
CA ILE A 159 -13.10 15.13 -15.79
C ILE A 159 -13.99 14.35 -16.77
N SER A 160 -14.79 13.41 -16.28
CA SER A 160 -15.74 12.65 -17.10
C SER A 160 -16.76 13.57 -17.80
N GLU A 161 -17.36 14.49 -17.06
CA GLU A 161 -18.33 15.45 -17.59
C GLU A 161 -17.73 16.32 -18.71
N ASN A 162 -16.52 16.84 -18.52
CA ASN A 162 -15.86 17.73 -19.47
C ASN A 162 -15.37 16.99 -20.73
N THR A 163 -14.90 15.75 -20.58
CA THR A 163 -14.43 14.93 -21.71
C THR A 163 -15.54 14.17 -22.44
N LYS A 164 -16.74 14.08 -21.84
CA LYS A 164 -17.84 13.23 -22.30
C LYS A 164 -17.47 11.75 -22.39
N ILE A 165 -16.50 11.30 -21.60
CA ILE A 165 -16.14 9.88 -21.49
C ILE A 165 -16.83 9.34 -20.23
N PRO A 166 -17.62 8.26 -20.33
CA PRO A 166 -18.29 7.67 -19.18
C PRO A 166 -17.33 7.28 -18.06
N LEU A 167 -17.71 7.52 -16.80
CA LEU A 167 -16.98 7.12 -15.61
C LEU A 167 -17.65 5.89 -14.97
N LEU A 168 -16.91 4.81 -14.84
CA LEU A 168 -17.27 3.69 -13.99
C LEU A 168 -16.52 3.81 -12.67
N ASP A 169 -17.25 3.82 -11.55
CA ASP A 169 -16.61 3.94 -10.24
C ASP A 169 -16.84 2.69 -9.38
N ILE A 170 -15.84 2.39 -8.57
CA ILE A 170 -15.96 1.52 -7.40
C ILE A 170 -15.81 2.40 -6.18
N ASN A 171 -16.96 2.67 -5.56
CA ASN A 171 -16.99 3.35 -4.28
C ASN A 171 -16.78 2.34 -3.16
N GLY A 172 -15.64 2.43 -2.45
CA GLY A 172 -15.20 1.49 -1.42
C GLY A 172 -16.10 1.35 -0.19
N SER A 173 -17.40 1.69 -0.31
CA SER A 173 -18.43 1.35 0.67
C SER A 173 -18.80 -0.13 0.64
N TYR A 174 -18.39 -0.87 -0.39
CA TYR A 174 -18.65 -2.28 -0.56
C TYR A 174 -17.36 -3.06 -0.81
N TRP A 175 -17.25 -4.22 -0.18
CA TRP A 175 -16.20 -5.17 -0.48
C TRP A 175 -16.50 -5.84 -1.83
N ILE A 176 -15.54 -5.70 -2.76
CA ILE A 176 -15.59 -6.37 -4.06
C ILE A 176 -14.64 -7.55 -4.01
N GLY A 177 -15.10 -8.70 -4.48
CA GLY A 177 -14.27 -9.91 -4.59
C GLY A 177 -13.09 -9.72 -5.56
N GLN A 178 -12.03 -10.52 -5.39
CA GLN A 178 -10.84 -10.45 -6.23
C GLN A 178 -11.16 -10.60 -7.73
N ASP A 179 -12.02 -11.55 -8.08
CA ASP A 179 -12.41 -11.78 -9.48
C ASP A 179 -13.23 -10.61 -10.03
N GLU A 180 -14.11 -10.05 -9.21
CA GLU A 180 -14.96 -8.92 -9.60
C GLU A 180 -14.15 -7.67 -9.86
N ILE A 181 -13.16 -7.35 -8.99
CA ILE A 181 -12.26 -6.20 -9.18
C ILE A 181 -11.39 -6.38 -10.43
N ASN A 182 -10.87 -7.61 -10.68
CA ASN A 182 -10.11 -7.93 -11.87
C ASN A 182 -10.95 -7.73 -13.15
N GLN A 183 -12.21 -8.21 -13.16
CA GLN A 183 -13.12 -7.99 -14.28
C GLN A 183 -13.49 -6.51 -14.45
N TRP A 184 -13.58 -5.74 -13.37
CA TRP A 184 -13.86 -4.31 -13.46
C TRP A 184 -12.69 -3.56 -14.10
N TYR A 185 -11.44 -3.82 -13.72
CA TYR A 185 -10.27 -3.21 -14.37
C TYR A 185 -10.25 -3.50 -15.89
N LYS A 186 -10.72 -4.66 -16.32
CA LYS A 186 -10.80 -5.01 -17.75
C LYS A 186 -11.84 -4.19 -18.53
N LYS A 187 -12.84 -3.61 -17.86
CA LYS A 187 -13.93 -2.82 -18.47
C LYS A 187 -13.58 -1.34 -18.64
N ILE A 188 -12.54 -0.87 -18.02
CA ILE A 188 -12.11 0.53 -18.10
C ILE A 188 -10.85 0.65 -18.97
N ASP A 189 -10.74 1.73 -19.74
CA ASP A 189 -9.58 1.98 -20.59
C ASP A 189 -8.52 2.79 -19.85
N ILE A 190 -8.95 3.71 -19.00
CA ILE A 190 -8.08 4.53 -18.16
C ILE A 190 -8.60 4.57 -16.73
N LEU A 191 -7.72 4.29 -15.75
CA LEU A 191 -8.00 4.57 -14.34
C LEU A 191 -7.53 5.97 -13.98
N LEU A 192 -8.39 6.74 -13.33
CA LEU A 192 -8.08 8.06 -12.76
C LEU A 192 -7.64 7.93 -11.30
N VAL A 193 -6.45 8.39 -10.97
CA VAL A 193 -5.99 8.60 -9.59
C VAL A 193 -6.08 10.09 -9.28
N THR A 194 -7.12 10.49 -8.56
CA THR A 194 -7.39 11.90 -8.25
C THR A 194 -7.01 12.32 -6.83
N SER A 195 -6.36 11.44 -6.08
CA SER A 195 -5.99 11.70 -4.68
C SER A 195 -5.12 12.95 -4.52
N GLY A 196 -5.20 13.61 -3.38
CA GLY A 196 -4.42 14.81 -3.03
C GLY A 196 -5.18 15.75 -2.10
N PRO A 197 -4.59 16.89 -1.74
CA PRO A 197 -3.24 17.35 -2.03
C PRO A 197 -2.16 16.53 -1.31
N GLU A 198 -0.88 16.80 -1.60
CA GLU A 198 0.27 16.04 -1.06
C GLU A 198 0.32 15.97 0.47
N GLU A 199 -0.28 16.93 1.14
CA GLU A 199 -0.36 17.03 2.61
C GLU A 199 -1.22 15.92 3.26
N TRP A 200 -2.10 15.27 2.49
CA TRP A 200 -3.00 14.18 2.94
C TRP A 200 -2.70 12.89 2.19
N CYS A 201 -1.44 12.60 2.06
CA CYS A 201 -0.89 11.73 1.04
C CYS A 201 -1.39 10.30 1.06
N GLU A 202 -1.89 9.90 -0.09
CA GLU A 202 -1.86 8.52 -0.54
C GLU A 202 -0.41 8.06 -0.65
N THR A 203 0.03 7.09 0.16
CA THR A 203 1.41 6.58 0.13
C THR A 203 1.66 5.67 -1.07
N GLY A 204 0.63 4.94 -1.51
CA GLY A 204 0.68 4.08 -2.70
C GLY A 204 -0.71 3.58 -3.04
N PRO A 205 -1.35 4.18 -4.07
CA PRO A 205 -2.69 3.76 -4.48
C PRO A 205 -2.66 2.35 -5.06
N LEU A 206 -2.99 1.34 -4.25
CA LEU A 206 -3.07 -0.06 -4.70
C LEU A 206 -3.90 -0.21 -5.98
N PRO A 207 -5.07 0.46 -6.13
CA PRO A 207 -5.83 0.41 -7.37
C PRO A 207 -5.04 0.79 -8.62
N ALA A 208 -4.06 1.71 -8.51
CA ALA A 208 -3.24 2.08 -9.66
C ALA A 208 -2.32 0.92 -10.10
N PHE A 209 -1.68 0.24 -9.14
CA PHE A 209 -0.80 -0.89 -9.44
C PHE A 209 -1.59 -2.10 -9.96
N GLU A 210 -2.78 -2.34 -9.42
CA GLU A 210 -3.70 -3.39 -9.83
C GLU A 210 -4.21 -3.16 -11.27
N ALA A 211 -4.65 -1.94 -11.57
CA ALA A 211 -5.07 -1.56 -12.92
C ALA A 211 -3.93 -1.72 -13.93
N ILE A 212 -2.72 -1.26 -13.60
CA ILE A 212 -1.54 -1.42 -14.45
C ILE A 212 -1.23 -2.90 -14.68
N ALA A 213 -1.35 -3.75 -13.66
CA ALA A 213 -1.15 -5.18 -13.78
C ALA A 213 -2.14 -5.83 -14.76
N THR A 214 -3.36 -5.29 -14.91
CA THR A 214 -4.32 -5.74 -15.95
C THR A 214 -4.07 -5.13 -17.34
N GLY A 215 -3.07 -4.27 -17.53
CA GLY A 215 -2.81 -3.56 -18.78
C GLY A 215 -3.62 -2.27 -18.94
N THR A 216 -4.38 -1.84 -17.93
CA THR A 216 -5.13 -0.59 -17.95
C THR A 216 -4.19 0.59 -17.77
N LEU A 217 -4.30 1.60 -18.65
CA LEU A 217 -3.54 2.86 -18.50
C LEU A 217 -4.01 3.59 -17.22
N VAL A 218 -3.06 4.13 -16.47
CA VAL A 218 -3.36 4.95 -15.27
C VAL A 218 -2.80 6.36 -15.47
N ILE A 219 -3.66 7.36 -15.31
CA ILE A 219 -3.25 8.76 -15.22
C ILE A 219 -3.72 9.34 -13.89
N GLY A 220 -3.04 10.36 -13.39
CA GLY A 220 -3.49 10.90 -12.11
C GLY A 220 -2.58 11.99 -11.54
N THR A 221 -2.86 12.36 -10.32
CA THR A 221 -2.09 13.33 -9.56
C THR A 221 -0.76 12.74 -9.07
N LYS A 222 0.21 13.63 -8.80
CA LYS A 222 1.52 13.22 -8.25
C LYS A 222 1.39 12.88 -6.77
N VAL A 223 0.97 11.63 -6.46
CA VAL A 223 0.78 11.19 -5.08
C VAL A 223 1.58 9.95 -4.78
N GLY A 224 2.19 9.91 -3.60
CA GLY A 224 2.91 8.77 -3.07
C GLY A 224 3.79 8.07 -4.11
N ASN A 225 3.77 6.76 -4.06
CA ASN A 225 4.54 5.92 -4.98
C ASN A 225 4.07 6.00 -6.45
N PHE A 226 2.84 6.43 -6.70
CA PHE A 226 2.35 6.64 -8.07
C PHE A 226 3.13 7.76 -8.80
N SER A 227 3.75 8.69 -8.07
CA SER A 227 4.63 9.71 -8.66
C SER A 227 5.80 9.12 -9.43
N CYS A 228 6.26 7.92 -9.04
CA CYS A 228 7.38 7.21 -9.67
C CYS A 228 6.98 6.38 -10.88
N ILE A 229 5.69 6.20 -11.15
CA ILE A 229 5.20 5.45 -12.31
C ILE A 229 5.24 6.35 -13.54
N PRO A 230 5.73 5.89 -14.71
CA PRO A 230 5.74 6.69 -15.94
C PRO A 230 4.33 7.07 -16.38
N GLY A 231 4.25 8.05 -17.26
CA GLY A 231 3.01 8.51 -17.88
C GLY A 231 2.47 9.82 -17.34
N PRO A 232 1.38 10.32 -17.92
CA PRO A 232 0.86 11.64 -17.66
C PRO A 232 0.40 11.85 -16.22
N LYS A 233 0.73 13.02 -15.67
CA LYS A 233 0.27 13.48 -14.37
C LYS A 233 -0.41 14.83 -14.54
N PHE A 234 -1.42 15.10 -13.71
CA PHE A 234 -2.16 16.36 -13.71
C PHE A 234 -2.36 16.87 -12.28
N SER A 235 -2.64 18.14 -12.16
CA SER A 235 -2.97 18.81 -10.89
C SER A 235 -4.38 19.38 -10.89
N THR A 236 -4.91 19.70 -12.09
CA THR A 236 -6.23 20.29 -12.27
C THR A 236 -7.12 19.46 -13.21
N VAL A 237 -8.42 19.75 -13.22
CA VAL A 237 -9.37 19.13 -14.16
C VAL A 237 -9.02 19.49 -15.61
N GLU A 238 -8.64 20.73 -15.86
CA GLU A 238 -8.30 21.24 -17.19
C GLU A 238 -7.10 20.48 -17.77
N GLU A 239 -6.02 20.32 -16.99
CA GLU A 239 -4.86 19.53 -17.40
C GLU A 239 -5.24 18.08 -17.72
N ALA A 240 -6.08 17.46 -16.90
CA ALA A 240 -6.55 16.09 -17.15
C ALA A 240 -7.36 15.98 -18.44
N VAL A 241 -8.23 16.98 -18.73
CA VAL A 241 -9.02 17.04 -19.96
C VAL A 241 -8.13 17.19 -21.19
N GLU A 242 -7.11 18.05 -21.13
CA GLU A 242 -6.14 18.22 -22.23
C GLU A 242 -5.38 16.90 -22.51
N ILE A 243 -4.89 16.24 -21.45
CA ILE A 243 -4.24 14.94 -21.55
C ILE A 243 -5.16 13.90 -22.20
N LEU A 244 -6.40 13.79 -21.75
CA LEU A 244 -7.36 12.81 -22.28
C LEU A 244 -7.72 13.08 -23.73
N ASN A 245 -7.85 14.34 -24.12
CA ASN A 245 -8.11 14.72 -25.51
C ASN A 245 -6.95 14.39 -26.43
N ASP A 246 -5.70 14.60 -26.00
CA ASP A 246 -4.51 14.21 -26.73
C ASP A 246 -4.41 12.68 -26.85
N LEU A 247 -4.61 11.95 -25.76
CA LEU A 247 -4.55 10.49 -25.77
C LEU A 247 -5.66 9.88 -26.65
N LYS A 248 -6.88 10.43 -26.63
CA LYS A 248 -7.97 9.97 -27.48
C LYS A 248 -7.69 10.06 -28.97
N GLN A 249 -6.88 11.04 -29.37
CA GLN A 249 -6.44 11.22 -30.77
C GLN A 249 -5.25 10.32 -31.13
N ASN A 250 -4.59 9.71 -30.14
CA ASN A 250 -3.34 8.99 -30.32
C ASN A 250 -3.36 7.60 -29.67
N PRO A 251 -4.12 6.60 -30.21
CA PRO A 251 -4.23 5.27 -29.61
C PRO A 251 -2.87 4.55 -29.42
N GLU A 252 -1.92 4.73 -30.32
CA GLU A 252 -0.59 4.13 -30.20
C GLU A 252 0.20 4.72 -29.02
N LYS A 253 0.02 6.00 -28.73
CA LYS A 253 0.59 6.63 -27.52
C LYS A 253 0.01 6.04 -26.24
N VAL A 254 -1.31 5.73 -26.22
CA VAL A 254 -1.97 5.05 -25.10
C VAL A 254 -1.34 3.69 -24.86
N LYS A 255 -1.19 2.86 -25.89
CA LYS A 255 -0.55 1.55 -25.81
C LYS A 255 0.88 1.64 -25.28
N GLN A 256 1.66 2.59 -25.83
CA GLN A 256 3.05 2.76 -25.42
C GLN A 256 3.17 3.12 -23.94
N ILE A 257 2.37 4.07 -23.46
CA ILE A 257 2.41 4.47 -22.04
C ILE A 257 1.93 3.32 -21.15
N ALA A 258 0.85 2.62 -21.51
CA ALA A 258 0.34 1.48 -20.75
C ALA A 258 1.41 0.37 -20.63
N LYS A 259 2.13 0.09 -21.70
CA LYS A 259 3.24 -0.86 -21.71
C LYS A 259 4.39 -0.41 -20.78
N GLU A 260 4.81 0.85 -20.85
CA GLU A 260 5.85 1.40 -19.99
C GLU A 260 5.46 1.34 -18.51
N GLN A 261 4.19 1.62 -18.19
CA GLN A 261 3.65 1.48 -16.83
C GLN A 261 3.69 0.02 -16.38
N TYR A 262 3.22 -0.90 -17.21
CA TYR A 262 3.23 -2.33 -16.92
C TYR A 262 4.66 -2.84 -16.64
N GLU A 263 5.59 -2.54 -17.51
CA GLU A 263 7.01 -2.92 -17.35
C GLU A 263 7.60 -2.34 -16.05
N CYS A 264 7.29 -1.07 -15.74
CA CYS A 264 7.72 -0.42 -14.51
C CYS A 264 7.17 -1.15 -13.27
N VAL A 265 5.88 -1.46 -13.27
CA VAL A 265 5.23 -2.13 -12.13
C VAL A 265 5.75 -3.55 -11.97
N MET A 266 5.86 -4.33 -13.05
CA MET A 266 6.36 -5.71 -12.99
C MET A 266 7.82 -5.79 -12.54
N ASN A 267 8.64 -4.81 -12.89
CA ASN A 267 10.05 -4.80 -12.52
C ASN A 267 10.33 -4.28 -11.11
N HIS A 268 9.44 -3.45 -10.53
CA HIS A 268 9.77 -2.71 -9.30
C HIS A 268 8.70 -2.75 -8.19
N TRP A 269 7.46 -3.16 -8.49
CA TRP A 269 6.31 -3.00 -7.61
C TRP A 269 5.49 -4.27 -7.41
N THR A 270 6.06 -5.44 -7.67
CA THR A 270 5.42 -6.72 -7.27
C THR A 270 5.80 -7.08 -5.83
N TYR A 271 4.99 -7.90 -5.16
CA TYR A 271 5.34 -8.38 -3.82
C TYR A 271 6.63 -9.18 -3.81
N GLU A 272 6.93 -9.92 -4.87
CA GLU A 272 8.22 -10.59 -5.04
C GLU A 272 9.40 -9.61 -4.95
N LYS A 273 9.30 -8.45 -5.63
CA LYS A 273 10.36 -7.43 -5.62
C LYS A 273 10.45 -6.66 -4.31
N SER A 274 9.33 -6.46 -3.63
CA SER A 274 9.31 -5.73 -2.35
C SER A 274 9.67 -6.61 -1.14
N ALA A 275 9.57 -7.93 -1.27
CA ALA A 275 9.81 -8.86 -0.16
C ALA A 275 11.19 -8.70 0.50
N CYS A 276 12.23 -8.38 -0.26
CA CYS A 276 13.57 -8.15 0.30
C CYS A 276 13.60 -6.99 1.30
N GLN A 277 12.79 -5.95 1.09
CA GLN A 277 12.68 -4.80 2.00
C GLN A 277 11.95 -5.19 3.30
N TRP A 278 10.89 -6.00 3.18
CA TRP A 278 10.17 -6.55 4.33
C TRP A 278 11.03 -7.52 5.15
N LYS A 279 11.79 -8.40 4.49
CA LYS A 279 12.76 -9.27 5.14
C LYS A 279 13.81 -8.48 5.92
N LEU A 280 14.34 -7.41 5.32
CA LEU A 280 15.28 -6.50 5.99
C LEU A 280 14.66 -5.85 7.23
N LEU A 281 13.43 -5.33 7.13
CA LEU A 281 12.70 -4.74 8.26
C LEU A 281 12.56 -5.76 9.41
N PHE A 282 12.11 -6.99 9.12
CA PHE A 282 11.91 -8.02 10.13
C PHE A 282 13.22 -8.46 10.76
N ASN A 283 14.27 -8.68 9.97
CA ASN A 283 15.58 -9.07 10.49
C ASN A 283 16.16 -7.99 11.41
N LYS A 284 16.02 -6.72 11.06
CA LYS A 284 16.46 -5.61 11.92
C LYS A 284 15.63 -5.48 13.20
N GLY A 285 14.33 -5.71 13.12
CA GLY A 285 13.46 -5.80 14.30
C GLY A 285 13.88 -6.94 15.23
N LEU A 286 14.16 -8.13 14.70
CA LEU A 286 14.63 -9.29 15.45
C LEU A 286 16.01 -9.05 16.12
N GLU A 287 16.96 -8.44 15.41
CA GLU A 287 18.25 -8.05 15.99
C GLU A 287 18.03 -7.17 17.23
N LYS A 288 17.19 -6.16 17.12
CA LYS A 288 16.91 -5.21 18.21
C LYS A 288 16.18 -5.87 19.38
N ALA A 289 15.24 -6.75 19.11
CA ALA A 289 14.54 -7.54 20.13
C ALA A 289 15.52 -8.36 20.97
N ARG A 290 16.46 -9.06 20.33
CA ARG A 290 17.49 -9.88 20.99
C ARG A 290 18.43 -9.06 21.89
N TYR A 291 18.90 -7.90 21.43
CA TYR A 291 19.74 -7.01 22.24
C TYR A 291 19.03 -6.53 23.50
N SER A 292 17.73 -6.24 23.43
CA SER A 292 16.99 -5.77 24.60
C SER A 292 16.74 -6.87 25.63
N PHE A 293 16.65 -8.15 25.23
CA PHE A 293 16.55 -9.30 26.15
C PHE A 293 17.88 -9.57 26.86
N GLN A 294 19.01 -9.50 26.16
CA GLN A 294 20.34 -9.76 26.76
C GLN A 294 20.70 -8.73 27.84
N ASN A 295 20.34 -7.46 27.65
CA ASN A 295 20.60 -6.40 28.62
C ASN A 295 19.66 -6.40 29.86
N ARG A 296 18.65 -7.28 29.89
CA ARG A 296 17.78 -7.46 31.08
C ARG A 296 18.27 -8.59 32.00
N LEU A 297 19.23 -9.38 31.54
CA LEU A 297 19.79 -10.51 32.28
C LEU A 297 21.14 -10.17 32.96
N VAL A 298 21.59 -8.93 32.81
CA VAL A 298 22.75 -8.34 33.49
C VAL A 298 22.25 -7.29 34.48
#